data_0a8e9016784ef6b3135b449374eb9919
#
_entry.id   0a8e9016784ef6b3135b449374eb9919
#
_cell.length_a   1.000
_cell.length_b   1.000
_cell.length_c   1.000
_cell.angle_alpha   90.00
_cell.angle_beta   90.00
_cell.angle_gamma   90.00
#
_symmetry.space_group_name_H-M   'P 1'
#
loop_
_entity.id
_entity.type
_entity.pdbx_description
1 polymer ?
#
loop_
_entity_poly.entity_id
_entity_poly.type
_entity_poly.pdbx_seq_one_letter_code
_entity_poly.pdbx_strand_id
1 'polypeptide(L)'
;GFKGAAHADAYPGYDTFFDQDEVTEIACWAHTRRYFREAELTEPELAEEILSRIRDLFLIESAAKEAKLDGEARAAFRQEKALPILEDLRALLALSEPSVLPKSSMGKAIGYALNQWTALMAYTTDGRFEIENNAAERALRPIAAGRKGWQFFLNEGGGENAAILFSLITTAKAVGINPIDYLRDVLVRID
;
A
#
# COMPACT_ATOMS: atom_id res chain seq x y z
N GLY A 1 11.46 -8.57 -17.54
CA GLY A 1 10.38 -8.30 -16.62
C GLY A 1 10.82 -7.35 -15.49
N PHE A 2 9.90 -6.91 -14.70
CA PHE A 2 10.18 -6.13 -13.48
C PHE A 2 10.81 -7.06 -12.43
N LYS A 3 11.80 -6.53 -11.69
CA LYS A 3 12.46 -7.22 -10.57
C LYS A 3 12.49 -6.28 -9.39
N GLY A 4 12.10 -6.76 -8.22
CA GLY A 4 12.10 -5.97 -6.99
C GLY A 4 10.79 -6.05 -6.22
N ALA A 5 10.46 -5.01 -5.47
CA ALA A 5 9.26 -4.97 -4.64
C ALA A 5 8.22 -3.99 -5.18
N ALA A 6 6.95 -4.34 -5.08
CA ALA A 6 5.85 -3.50 -5.48
C ALA A 6 4.74 -3.49 -4.43
N HIS A 7 4.18 -2.31 -4.16
CA HIS A 7 3.03 -2.17 -3.27
C HIS A 7 1.73 -2.51 -3.99
N ALA A 8 0.88 -3.31 -3.33
CA ALA A 8 -0.46 -3.62 -3.79
C ALA A 8 -1.49 -3.59 -2.65
N ASP A 9 -2.77 -3.59 -3.06
CA ASP A 9 -3.93 -3.62 -2.16
C ASP A 9 -4.68 -4.95 -2.23
N ALA A 10 -3.99 -6.03 -2.62
CA ALA A 10 -4.55 -7.36 -2.84
C ALA A 10 -5.63 -7.40 -3.95
N TYR A 11 -5.51 -6.55 -4.97
CA TYR A 11 -6.38 -6.64 -6.14
C TYR A 11 -5.99 -7.86 -6.99
N PRO A 12 -6.92 -8.81 -7.25
CA PRO A 12 -6.60 -10.06 -7.95
C PRO A 12 -6.01 -9.87 -9.36
N GLY A 13 -6.19 -8.69 -9.98
CA GLY A 13 -5.59 -8.37 -11.27
C GLY A 13 -4.07 -8.29 -11.25
N TYR A 14 -3.44 -8.28 -10.08
CA TYR A 14 -1.99 -8.28 -9.92
C TYR A 14 -1.41 -9.67 -9.61
N ASP A 15 -2.23 -10.71 -9.42
CA ASP A 15 -1.75 -12.05 -9.02
C ASP A 15 -0.69 -12.58 -9.99
N THR A 16 -0.95 -12.52 -11.31
CA THR A 16 0.02 -12.93 -12.33
C THR A 16 1.31 -12.11 -12.36
N PHE A 17 1.28 -10.89 -11.84
CA PHE A 17 2.47 -10.05 -11.71
C PHE A 17 3.31 -10.49 -10.50
N PHE A 18 2.67 -10.84 -9.40
CA PHE A 18 3.35 -11.31 -8.17
C PHE A 18 3.72 -12.79 -8.20
N ASP A 19 3.16 -13.59 -9.12
CA ASP A 19 3.57 -14.98 -9.36
C ASP A 19 4.97 -15.11 -10.00
N GLN A 20 5.61 -13.98 -10.34
CA GLN A 20 6.97 -13.99 -10.89
C GLN A 20 7.99 -14.09 -9.74
N ASP A 21 8.93 -15.03 -9.81
CA ASP A 21 9.93 -15.33 -8.77
C ASP A 21 10.78 -14.13 -8.28
N GLU A 22 10.84 -13.06 -9.06
CA GLU A 22 11.69 -11.90 -8.76
C GLU A 22 10.90 -10.67 -8.27
N VAL A 23 9.59 -10.82 -8.01
CA VAL A 23 8.73 -9.73 -7.55
C VAL A 23 8.22 -9.99 -6.13
N THR A 24 8.53 -9.10 -5.21
CA THR A 24 8.03 -9.15 -3.84
C THR A 24 6.81 -8.26 -3.69
N GLU A 25 5.70 -8.82 -3.25
CA GLU A 25 4.51 -8.05 -2.88
C GLU A 25 4.70 -7.40 -1.52
N ILE A 26 4.31 -6.12 -1.41
CA ILE A 26 4.21 -5.39 -0.15
C ILE A 26 2.76 -4.95 0.00
N ALA A 27 2.06 -5.51 0.99
CA ALA A 27 0.68 -5.16 1.25
C ALA A 27 0.55 -3.89 2.12
N CYS A 28 -0.63 -3.30 2.13
CA CYS A 28 -0.90 -2.00 2.73
C CYS A 28 -1.60 -2.13 4.09
N TRP A 29 -0.93 -1.78 5.19
CA TRP A 29 -1.52 -1.77 6.52
C TRP A 29 -2.66 -0.75 6.69
N ALA A 30 -2.69 0.32 5.89
CA ALA A 30 -3.82 1.26 5.91
C ALA A 30 -5.11 0.61 5.40
N HIS A 31 -5.05 -0.28 4.40
CA HIS A 31 -6.19 -1.08 3.93
C HIS A 31 -6.62 -2.10 4.99
N THR A 32 -5.69 -2.84 5.58
CA THR A 32 -5.95 -3.76 6.68
C THR A 32 -6.67 -3.06 7.83
N ARG A 33 -6.16 -1.89 8.26
CA ARG A 33 -6.80 -1.06 9.30
C ARG A 33 -8.24 -0.68 8.94
N ARG A 34 -8.52 -0.35 7.68
CA ARG A 34 -9.87 0.02 7.24
C ARG A 34 -10.86 -1.13 7.41
N TYR A 35 -10.49 -2.37 7.06
CA TYR A 35 -11.35 -3.53 7.25
C TYR A 35 -11.72 -3.73 8.73
N PHE A 36 -10.77 -3.60 9.65
CA PHE A 36 -11.05 -3.72 11.08
C PHE A 36 -11.89 -2.55 11.62
N ARG A 37 -11.73 -1.34 11.06
CA ARG A 37 -12.61 -0.21 11.36
C ARG A 37 -14.07 -0.46 10.95
N GLU A 38 -14.30 -1.12 9.84
CA GLU A 38 -15.65 -1.52 9.41
C GLU A 38 -16.24 -2.61 10.32
N ALA A 39 -15.43 -3.41 10.95
CA ALA A 39 -15.84 -4.44 11.91
C ALA A 39 -16.13 -3.89 13.32
N GLU A 40 -15.68 -2.70 13.66
CA GLU A 40 -15.88 -2.04 14.98
C GLU A 40 -17.35 -1.91 15.35
N LEU A 41 -18.24 -1.75 14.34
CA LEU A 41 -19.69 -1.62 14.56
C LEU A 41 -20.36 -2.91 15.07
N THR A 42 -19.79 -4.06 14.77
CA THR A 42 -20.38 -5.37 15.13
C THR A 42 -19.63 -6.07 16.24
N GLU A 43 -18.33 -5.88 16.32
CA GLU A 43 -17.43 -6.55 17.27
C GLU A 43 -16.41 -5.55 17.84
N PRO A 44 -16.87 -4.57 18.64
CA PRO A 44 -16.05 -3.43 19.06
C PRO A 44 -14.84 -3.81 19.91
N GLU A 45 -14.97 -4.77 20.82
CA GLU A 45 -13.89 -5.15 21.73
C GLU A 45 -12.73 -5.80 20.98
N LEU A 46 -13.01 -6.78 20.12
CA LEU A 46 -11.97 -7.43 19.31
C LEU A 46 -11.37 -6.47 18.27
N ALA A 47 -12.21 -5.63 17.67
CA ALA A 47 -11.73 -4.62 16.72
C ALA A 47 -10.77 -3.63 17.36
N GLU A 48 -11.10 -3.10 18.56
CA GLU A 48 -10.21 -2.16 19.28
C GLU A 48 -8.89 -2.82 19.67
N GLU A 49 -8.93 -4.09 20.11
CA GLU A 49 -7.70 -4.82 20.45
C GLU A 49 -6.76 -4.98 19.24
N ILE A 50 -7.31 -5.31 18.06
CA ILE A 50 -6.56 -5.44 16.81
C ILE A 50 -6.08 -4.05 16.34
N LEU A 51 -6.96 -3.05 16.32
CA LEU A 51 -6.66 -1.69 15.89
C LEU A 51 -5.61 -1.01 16.75
N SER A 52 -5.56 -1.33 18.06
CA SER A 52 -4.51 -0.84 18.95
C SER A 52 -3.13 -1.31 18.48
N ARG A 53 -2.95 -2.60 18.16
CA ARG A 53 -1.69 -3.14 17.65
C ARG A 53 -1.31 -2.53 16.30
N ILE A 54 -2.28 -2.39 15.41
CA ILE A 54 -2.03 -1.72 14.12
C ILE A 54 -1.61 -0.26 14.34
N ARG A 55 -2.21 0.46 15.27
CA ARG A 55 -1.82 1.82 15.64
C ARG A 55 -0.37 1.86 16.11
N ASP A 56 0.05 0.91 16.93
CA ASP A 56 1.42 0.84 17.44
C ASP A 56 2.45 0.65 16.31
N LEU A 57 2.12 -0.14 15.26
CA LEU A 57 2.96 -0.25 14.06
C LEU A 57 3.17 1.13 13.38
N PHE A 58 2.11 1.93 13.26
CA PHE A 58 2.21 3.28 12.69
C PHE A 58 2.98 4.26 13.59
N LEU A 59 2.90 4.10 14.92
CA LEU A 59 3.70 4.89 15.85
C LEU A 59 5.20 4.58 15.74
N ILE A 60 5.56 3.31 15.54
CA ILE A 60 6.94 2.89 15.26
C ILE A 60 7.45 3.55 13.97
N GLU A 61 6.65 3.56 12.91
CA GLU A 61 7.02 4.24 11.66
C GLU A 61 7.19 5.75 11.83
N SER A 62 6.35 6.38 12.63
CA SER A 62 6.47 7.81 12.96
C SER A 62 7.77 8.08 13.72
N ALA A 63 8.10 7.25 14.71
CA ALA A 63 9.36 7.35 15.47
C ALA A 63 10.60 7.15 14.57
N ALA A 64 10.56 6.19 13.65
CA ALA A 64 11.63 5.98 12.68
C ALA A 64 11.83 7.20 11.76
N LYS A 65 10.75 7.85 11.32
CA LYS A 65 10.79 9.08 10.52
C LYS A 65 11.35 10.26 11.31
N GLU A 66 10.91 10.46 12.56
CA GLU A 66 11.42 11.51 13.44
C GLU A 66 12.91 11.35 13.74
N ALA A 67 13.36 10.10 13.93
CA ALA A 67 14.77 9.76 14.11
C ALA A 67 15.57 9.79 12.79
N LYS A 68 14.93 10.06 11.64
CA LYS A 68 15.51 10.08 10.29
C LYS A 68 16.25 8.80 9.94
N LEU A 69 15.74 7.67 10.40
CA LEU A 69 16.29 6.37 10.06
C LEU A 69 15.96 6.04 8.60
N ASP A 70 16.93 5.49 7.89
CA ASP A 70 16.82 5.06 6.50
C ASP A 70 17.45 3.68 6.28
N GLY A 71 17.18 3.06 5.16
CA GLY A 71 17.79 1.82 4.72
C GLY A 71 17.88 0.77 5.82
N GLU A 72 19.09 0.30 6.11
CA GLU A 72 19.35 -0.77 7.09
C GLU A 72 18.96 -0.38 8.51
N ALA A 73 19.19 0.88 8.90
CA ALA A 73 18.86 1.36 10.25
C ALA A 73 17.33 1.31 10.50
N ARG A 74 16.52 1.70 9.50
CA ARG A 74 15.05 1.61 9.60
C ARG A 74 14.58 0.15 9.61
N ALA A 75 15.19 -0.72 8.80
CA ALA A 75 14.88 -2.15 8.82
C ALA A 75 15.19 -2.78 10.18
N ALA A 76 16.38 -2.53 10.74
CA ALA A 76 16.76 -3.03 12.06
C ALA A 76 15.81 -2.53 13.17
N PHE A 77 15.41 -1.25 13.14
CA PHE A 77 14.45 -0.68 14.07
C PHE A 77 13.09 -1.38 14.01
N ARG A 78 12.61 -1.69 12.80
CA ARG A 78 11.36 -2.45 12.58
C ARG A 78 11.45 -3.87 13.11
N GLN A 79 12.58 -4.56 12.87
CA GLN A 79 12.82 -5.91 13.40
C GLN A 79 12.79 -5.92 14.93
N GLU A 80 13.36 -4.92 15.58
CA GLU A 80 13.37 -4.82 17.04
C GLU A 80 12.00 -4.47 17.62
N LYS A 81 11.29 -3.50 17.03
CA LYS A 81 10.10 -2.90 17.64
C LYS A 81 8.77 -3.40 17.07
N ALA A 82 8.70 -3.60 15.74
CA ALA A 82 7.45 -3.96 15.10
C ALA A 82 7.24 -5.49 15.04
N LEU A 83 8.29 -6.27 14.89
CA LEU A 83 8.16 -7.72 14.76
C LEU A 83 7.45 -8.39 15.94
N PRO A 84 7.74 -8.07 17.22
CA PRO A 84 7.01 -8.64 18.35
C PRO A 84 5.51 -8.30 18.32
N ILE A 85 5.14 -7.09 17.90
CA ILE A 85 3.73 -6.67 17.77
C ILE A 85 3.05 -7.42 16.64
N LEU A 86 3.73 -7.65 15.53
CA LEU A 86 3.23 -8.42 14.39
C LEU A 86 3.01 -9.89 14.77
N GLU A 87 3.92 -10.49 15.51
CA GLU A 87 3.79 -11.87 16.01
C GLU A 87 2.58 -12.01 16.96
N ASP A 88 2.41 -11.09 17.90
CA ASP A 88 1.29 -11.04 18.81
C ASP A 88 -0.04 -10.81 18.07
N LEU A 89 -0.06 -9.88 17.11
CA LEU A 89 -1.22 -9.64 16.27
C LEU A 89 -1.60 -10.87 15.44
N ARG A 90 -0.63 -11.57 14.85
CA ARG A 90 -0.89 -12.81 14.12
C ARG A 90 -1.51 -13.88 14.99
N ALA A 91 -0.98 -14.05 16.21
CA ALA A 91 -1.50 -15.01 17.17
C ALA A 91 -2.95 -14.67 17.56
N LEU A 92 -3.25 -13.39 17.82
CA LEU A 92 -4.59 -12.91 18.11
C LEU A 92 -5.55 -13.20 16.95
N LEU A 93 -5.17 -12.90 15.71
CA LEU A 93 -6.00 -13.13 14.52
C LEU A 93 -6.29 -14.63 14.34
N ALA A 94 -5.26 -15.48 14.42
CA ALA A 94 -5.41 -16.93 14.29
C ALA A 94 -6.29 -17.55 15.41
N LEU A 95 -6.18 -17.03 16.63
CA LEU A 95 -7.02 -17.45 17.75
C LEU A 95 -8.48 -17.04 17.60
N SER A 96 -8.71 -15.85 17.03
CA SER A 96 -10.05 -15.28 16.86
C SER A 96 -10.79 -15.81 15.63
N GLU A 97 -10.07 -16.22 14.59
CA GLU A 97 -10.65 -16.67 13.31
C GLU A 97 -11.76 -17.74 13.48
N PRO A 98 -11.59 -18.82 14.30
CA PRO A 98 -12.62 -19.85 14.46
C PRO A 98 -13.88 -19.37 15.21
N SER A 99 -13.77 -18.25 15.95
CA SER A 99 -14.88 -17.73 16.78
C SER A 99 -15.77 -16.74 16.05
N VAL A 100 -15.38 -16.26 14.86
CA VAL A 100 -16.13 -15.28 14.07
C VAL A 100 -16.79 -15.93 12.85
N LEU A 101 -17.92 -15.37 12.41
CA LEU A 101 -18.56 -15.83 11.18
C LEU A 101 -17.72 -15.41 9.96
N PRO A 102 -17.32 -16.31 9.05
CA PRO A 102 -16.44 -15.99 7.91
C PRO A 102 -16.96 -14.89 6.98
N LYS A 103 -18.28 -14.70 6.92
CA LYS A 103 -18.95 -13.68 6.10
C LYS A 103 -19.23 -12.37 6.83
N SER A 104 -19.00 -12.30 8.15
CA SER A 104 -19.09 -11.04 8.92
C SER A 104 -17.99 -10.06 8.50
N SER A 105 -18.13 -8.79 8.89
CA SER A 105 -17.08 -7.78 8.66
C SER A 105 -15.77 -8.19 9.32
N MET A 106 -15.83 -8.72 10.57
CA MET A 106 -14.66 -9.19 11.30
C MET A 106 -14.03 -10.43 10.62
N GLY A 107 -14.83 -11.43 10.25
CA GLY A 107 -14.31 -12.62 9.56
C GLY A 107 -13.63 -12.30 8.24
N LYS A 108 -14.19 -11.36 7.46
CA LYS A 108 -13.54 -10.85 6.23
C LYS A 108 -12.23 -10.10 6.53
N ALA A 109 -12.21 -9.27 7.58
CA ALA A 109 -11.02 -8.52 7.98
C ALA A 109 -9.88 -9.45 8.42
N ILE A 110 -10.19 -10.46 9.25
CA ILE A 110 -9.23 -11.47 9.70
C ILE A 110 -8.73 -12.30 8.52
N GLY A 111 -9.63 -12.82 7.69
CA GLY A 111 -9.26 -13.60 6.51
C GLY A 111 -8.38 -12.81 5.54
N TYR A 112 -8.70 -11.53 5.28
CA TYR A 112 -7.85 -10.64 4.49
C TYR A 112 -6.44 -10.51 5.09
N ALA A 113 -6.35 -10.19 6.38
CA ALA A 113 -5.06 -9.99 7.05
C ALA A 113 -4.21 -11.27 7.07
N LEU A 114 -4.80 -12.43 7.35
CA LEU A 114 -4.08 -13.71 7.38
C LEU A 114 -3.64 -14.14 5.98
N ASN A 115 -4.48 -13.98 4.96
CA ASN A 115 -4.12 -14.30 3.57
C ASN A 115 -2.99 -13.42 3.04
N GLN A 116 -2.97 -12.14 3.42
CA GLN A 116 -1.94 -11.18 3.02
C GLN A 116 -0.75 -11.11 3.99
N TRP A 117 -0.66 -12.02 4.98
CA TRP A 117 0.28 -11.88 6.09
C TRP A 117 1.74 -11.74 5.63
N THR A 118 2.17 -12.56 4.68
CA THR A 118 3.53 -12.50 4.14
C THR A 118 3.83 -11.16 3.50
N ALA A 119 2.91 -10.65 2.69
CA ALA A 119 3.04 -9.34 2.04
C ALA A 119 2.93 -8.18 3.05
N LEU A 120 2.11 -8.32 4.11
CA LEU A 120 2.04 -7.36 5.22
C LEU A 120 3.31 -7.30 6.06
N MET A 121 4.05 -8.41 6.16
CA MET A 121 5.34 -8.47 6.85
C MET A 121 6.49 -7.90 6.01
N ALA A 122 6.38 -7.89 4.68
CA ALA A 122 7.47 -7.54 3.76
C ALA A 122 8.08 -6.15 4.02
N TYR A 123 7.30 -5.16 4.48
CA TYR A 123 7.84 -3.82 4.78
C TYR A 123 8.91 -3.82 5.87
N THR A 124 8.95 -4.84 6.74
CA THR A 124 9.96 -4.93 7.81
C THR A 124 11.32 -5.38 7.30
N THR A 125 11.42 -5.93 6.09
CA THR A 125 12.66 -6.54 5.57
C THR A 125 13.61 -5.51 4.94
N ASP A 126 13.10 -4.36 4.52
CA ASP A 126 13.90 -3.30 3.90
C ASP A 126 13.35 -1.93 4.34
N GLY A 127 14.22 -1.06 4.83
CA GLY A 127 13.83 0.28 5.30
C GLY A 127 13.30 1.22 4.21
N ARG A 128 13.50 0.90 2.94
CA ARG A 128 12.96 1.65 1.80
C ARG A 128 11.47 1.36 1.56
N PHE A 129 10.97 0.23 2.06
CA PHE A 129 9.57 -0.13 1.88
C PHE A 129 8.68 0.66 2.85
N GLU A 130 7.59 1.18 2.36
CA GLU A 130 6.63 1.89 3.22
C GLU A 130 5.61 0.89 3.83
N ILE A 131 5.07 1.23 5.00
CA ILE A 131 4.02 0.43 5.65
C ILE A 131 2.66 0.54 4.93
N GLU A 132 2.50 1.54 4.06
CA GLU A 132 1.25 1.86 3.37
C GLU A 132 1.48 2.28 1.92
N ASN A 133 0.46 2.09 1.07
CA ASN A 133 0.49 2.42 -0.35
C ASN A 133 -0.05 3.84 -0.67
N ASN A 134 -0.19 4.70 0.32
CA ASN A 134 -0.82 6.03 0.15
C ASN A 134 -0.10 6.93 -0.87
N ALA A 135 1.21 6.74 -1.10
CA ALA A 135 1.94 7.53 -2.08
C ALA A 135 1.48 7.21 -3.52
N ALA A 136 1.35 5.93 -3.87
CA ALA A 136 0.86 5.50 -5.17
C ALA A 136 -0.62 5.88 -5.36
N GLU A 137 -1.46 5.71 -4.33
CA GLU A 137 -2.87 6.12 -4.40
C GLU A 137 -3.01 7.62 -4.63
N ARG A 138 -2.21 8.45 -3.96
CA ARG A 138 -2.20 9.89 -4.21
C ARG A 138 -1.76 10.24 -5.63
N ALA A 139 -0.80 9.51 -6.19
CA ALA A 139 -0.35 9.71 -7.57
C ALA A 139 -1.43 9.37 -8.60
N LEU A 140 -2.27 8.36 -8.31
CA LEU A 140 -3.40 7.95 -9.17
C LEU A 140 -4.67 8.80 -8.99
N ARG A 141 -4.80 9.54 -7.89
CA ARG A 141 -5.99 10.35 -7.59
C ARG A 141 -6.37 11.33 -8.70
N PRO A 142 -5.46 12.05 -9.38
CA PRO A 142 -5.81 12.92 -10.50
C PRO A 142 -6.49 12.17 -11.64
N ILE A 143 -6.06 10.94 -11.94
CA ILE A 143 -6.65 10.09 -12.97
C ILE A 143 -8.05 9.66 -12.56
N ALA A 144 -8.21 9.18 -11.32
CA ALA A 144 -9.51 8.76 -10.79
C ALA A 144 -10.53 9.90 -10.72
N ALA A 145 -10.10 11.11 -10.35
CA ALA A 145 -10.92 12.30 -10.33
C ALA A 145 -11.26 12.79 -11.75
N GLY A 146 -10.26 12.83 -12.61
CA GLY A 146 -10.41 13.28 -13.99
C GLY A 146 -11.31 12.37 -14.83
N ARG A 147 -11.28 11.05 -14.57
CA ARG A 147 -12.16 10.07 -15.22
C ARG A 147 -13.64 10.42 -15.10
N LYS A 148 -14.07 11.06 -14.01
CA LYS A 148 -15.45 11.54 -13.84
C LYS A 148 -15.78 12.71 -14.76
N GLY A 149 -14.78 13.53 -15.13
CA GLY A 149 -14.95 14.66 -16.06
C GLY A 149 -14.79 14.26 -17.53
N TRP A 150 -13.83 13.40 -17.82
CA TRP A 150 -13.55 12.99 -19.22
C TRP A 150 -14.45 11.89 -19.73
N GLN A 151 -15.00 11.06 -18.85
CA GLN A 151 -15.87 9.91 -19.08
C GLN A 151 -15.22 8.77 -19.88
N PHE A 152 -14.48 9.08 -20.97
CA PHE A 152 -13.77 8.10 -21.81
C PHE A 152 -12.56 8.73 -22.53
N PHE A 153 -11.67 7.89 -23.06
CA PHE A 153 -10.47 8.29 -23.80
C PHE A 153 -10.60 8.09 -25.32
N LEU A 154 -11.76 8.19 -25.87
CA LEU A 154 -12.10 8.06 -27.29
C LEU A 154 -11.86 6.61 -27.83
N ASN A 155 -10.67 6.05 -27.63
CA ASN A 155 -10.28 4.71 -28.04
C ASN A 155 -9.11 4.22 -27.16
N GLU A 156 -8.64 2.98 -27.40
CA GLU A 156 -7.54 2.35 -26.67
C GLU A 156 -6.24 3.16 -26.76
N GLY A 157 -5.85 3.62 -27.97
CA GLY A 157 -4.67 4.46 -28.16
C GLY A 157 -4.76 5.80 -27.43
N GLY A 158 -5.97 6.38 -27.27
CA GLY A 158 -6.19 7.56 -26.44
C GLY A 158 -5.92 7.29 -24.97
N GLY A 159 -6.27 6.09 -24.47
CA GLY A 159 -5.98 5.64 -23.12
C GLY A 159 -4.47 5.48 -22.88
N GLU A 160 -3.75 4.86 -23.80
CA GLU A 160 -2.30 4.68 -23.76
C GLU A 160 -1.55 6.02 -23.76
N ASN A 161 -1.92 6.94 -24.65
CA ASN A 161 -1.33 8.29 -24.70
C ASN A 161 -1.57 9.05 -23.38
N ALA A 162 -2.78 8.96 -22.82
CA ALA A 162 -3.10 9.57 -21.54
C ALA A 162 -2.25 8.97 -20.41
N ALA A 163 -2.06 7.65 -20.37
CA ALA A 163 -1.23 6.98 -19.38
C ALA A 163 0.22 7.45 -19.45
N ILE A 164 0.80 7.59 -20.64
CA ILE A 164 2.15 8.12 -20.85
C ILE A 164 2.26 9.55 -20.33
N LEU A 165 1.36 10.44 -20.72
CA LEU A 165 1.37 11.84 -20.28
C LEU A 165 1.20 11.97 -18.76
N PHE A 166 0.29 11.21 -18.15
CA PHE A 166 0.12 11.19 -16.70
C PHE A 166 1.36 10.68 -15.98
N SER A 167 2.02 9.64 -16.50
CA SER A 167 3.27 9.13 -15.95
C SER A 167 4.36 10.20 -15.95
N LEU A 168 4.55 10.92 -17.04
CA LEU A 168 5.52 12.01 -17.14
C LEU A 168 5.20 13.17 -16.19
N ILE A 169 3.93 13.60 -16.14
CA ILE A 169 3.49 14.70 -15.28
C ILE A 169 3.63 14.34 -13.79
N THR A 170 3.23 13.14 -13.39
CA THR A 170 3.32 12.70 -11.99
C THR A 170 4.77 12.51 -11.56
N THR A 171 5.62 11.97 -12.43
CA THR A 171 7.05 11.82 -12.18
C THR A 171 7.73 13.17 -12.03
N ALA A 172 7.49 14.11 -12.93
CA ALA A 172 8.03 15.47 -12.82
C ALA A 172 7.67 16.13 -11.48
N LYS A 173 6.39 16.03 -11.07
CA LYS A 173 5.93 16.52 -9.75
C LYS A 173 6.62 15.82 -8.58
N ALA A 174 6.81 14.50 -8.65
CA ALA A 174 7.43 13.73 -7.58
C ALA A 174 8.88 14.11 -7.33
N VAL A 175 9.60 14.53 -8.39
CA VAL A 175 11.00 15.00 -8.29
C VAL A 175 11.13 16.52 -8.21
N GLY A 176 10.04 17.25 -7.97
CA GLY A 176 10.03 18.70 -7.77
C GLY A 176 10.19 19.53 -9.02
N ILE A 177 10.00 18.95 -10.21
CA ILE A 177 10.08 19.65 -11.50
C ILE A 177 8.67 20.16 -11.88
N ASN A 178 8.58 21.40 -12.37
CA ASN A 178 7.33 21.92 -12.93
C ASN A 178 6.96 21.15 -14.21
N PRO A 179 5.82 20.43 -14.26
CA PRO A 179 5.46 19.62 -15.42
C PRO A 179 5.27 20.44 -16.71
N ILE A 180 4.81 21.68 -16.61
CA ILE A 180 4.61 22.55 -17.78
C ILE A 180 5.96 22.90 -18.43
N ASP A 181 6.93 23.27 -17.62
CA ASP A 181 8.26 23.61 -18.12
C ASP A 181 8.97 22.38 -18.68
N TYR A 182 8.83 21.23 -18.01
CA TYR A 182 9.32 19.95 -18.49
C TYR A 182 8.73 19.57 -19.86
N LEU A 183 7.42 19.57 -19.98
CA LEU A 183 6.75 19.22 -21.24
C LEU A 183 7.07 20.22 -22.36
N ARG A 184 7.19 21.52 -22.06
CA ARG A 184 7.61 22.52 -23.04
C ARG A 184 9.02 22.23 -23.57
N ASP A 185 9.95 21.91 -22.68
CA ASP A 185 11.34 21.59 -23.06
C ASP A 185 11.39 20.31 -23.92
N VAL A 186 10.67 19.27 -23.52
CA VAL A 186 10.59 18.01 -24.28
C VAL A 186 9.98 18.23 -25.66
N LEU A 187 8.84 18.91 -25.75
CA LEU A 187 8.14 19.15 -27.03
C LEU A 187 8.94 20.02 -28.02
N VAL A 188 9.79 20.89 -27.53
CA VAL A 188 10.68 21.70 -28.40
C VAL A 188 11.86 20.89 -28.97
N ARG A 189 12.23 19.81 -28.28
CA ARG A 189 13.39 18.96 -28.66
C ARG A 189 12.99 17.65 -29.35
N ILE A 190 11.72 17.30 -29.36
CA ILE A 190 11.20 16.15 -30.12
C ILE A 190 11.05 16.60 -31.57
N ASP A 191 11.89 16.07 -32.45
CA ASP A 191 11.78 16.14 -33.91
C ASP A 191 10.95 14.98 -34.46
#